data_aff659df5e54418e12ac2e62029580d8
#
_entry.id   aff659df5e54418e12ac2e62029580d8
#
_cell.length_a   1.000
_cell.length_b   1.000
_cell.length_c   1.000
_cell.angle_alpha   90.00
_cell.angle_beta   90.00
_cell.angle_gamma   90.00
#
_symmetry.space_group_name_H-M   'P 1'
#
loop_
_entity.id
_entity.type
_entity.pdbx_description
1 polymer ?
#
loop_
_entity_poly.entity_id
_entity_poly.type
_entity_poly.pdbx_seq_one_letter_code
_entity_poly.pdbx_strand_id
1 'polypeptide(L)'
;SDSFEITIVHPIVKLTLDDYSVSEKLMERFSDRAEGILISGAPGSGKSTLASGLANFYHAGGKIVKTFESPRDLQVNSGITQYGKLDGSFDNTADILLLVRPDYTIFDEVRRKEDFRTFADLRLTGVGMVGVVHANSPLDAIQRFIGKIELGIIPNVLDTVVFVKDGQIDTVYDLELKVKVPTGMTESDLARPVIEIKNFQDDVLEYEIYTFGEENVIVPVSKRTEKIGIEKLAEDKIKETFRTYDPNAQVEILSDNRVKVMVDEQCIASIIGRGGSNINEIEKYLQVHIDVVERGPESLSEPSSISSDDLPFTFSESKTALLLTVGKEFTSMHADIRVHDKFVASVRIGKKGQIKIPKRSDTARYLMRESSSQNDIQLFLKDF
;
A
#
# COMPACT_ATOMS: atom_id res chain seq x y z
N SER A 1 -7.10 48.25 15.51
CA SER A 1 -8.23 47.81 14.67
C SER A 1 -8.62 46.43 15.13
N ASP A 2 -9.83 46.30 15.66
CA ASP A 2 -10.36 45.04 16.08
C ASP A 2 -10.85 44.28 14.83
N SER A 3 -10.34 43.10 14.60
CA SER A 3 -10.79 42.21 13.54
C SER A 3 -11.68 41.12 14.13
N PHE A 4 -12.78 40.80 13.43
CA PHE A 4 -13.67 39.72 13.78
C PHE A 4 -13.46 38.60 12.75
N GLU A 5 -13.29 37.36 13.22
CA GLU A 5 -13.30 36.18 12.40
C GLU A 5 -14.64 35.46 12.63
N ILE A 6 -15.36 35.16 11.54
CA ILE A 6 -16.62 34.40 11.57
C ILE A 6 -16.42 33.15 10.78
N THR A 7 -16.47 32.01 11.44
CA THR A 7 -16.47 30.70 10.80
C THR A 7 -17.92 30.25 10.62
N ILE A 8 -18.35 30.07 9.35
CA ILE A 8 -19.67 29.53 9.02
C ILE A 8 -19.51 28.08 8.63
N VAL A 9 -20.08 27.18 9.42
CA VAL A 9 -20.10 25.74 9.13
C VAL A 9 -21.42 25.40 8.47
N HIS A 10 -21.37 24.70 7.31
CA HIS A 10 -22.57 24.16 6.66
C HIS A 10 -23.28 23.17 7.60
N PRO A 11 -24.61 23.01 7.49
CA PRO A 11 -25.35 22.02 8.26
C PRO A 11 -24.68 20.63 8.10
N ILE A 12 -24.41 19.99 9.22
CA ILE A 12 -23.78 18.66 9.23
C ILE A 12 -24.79 17.67 8.64
N VAL A 13 -24.40 17.02 7.56
CA VAL A 13 -25.18 15.93 6.95
C VAL A 13 -25.08 14.73 7.88
N LYS A 14 -26.23 14.22 8.34
CA LYS A 14 -26.28 12.96 9.07
C LYS A 14 -26.22 11.83 8.06
N LEU A 15 -25.07 11.19 7.95
CA LEU A 15 -24.89 10.00 7.14
C LEU A 15 -24.97 8.76 8.03
N THR A 16 -25.59 7.71 7.50
CA THR A 16 -25.56 6.35 8.05
C THR A 16 -24.47 5.56 7.33
N LEU A 17 -24.14 4.37 7.80
CA LEU A 17 -23.16 3.52 7.11
C LEU A 17 -23.63 3.10 5.71
N ASP A 18 -24.96 3.07 5.48
CA ASP A 18 -25.54 2.74 4.16
C ASP A 18 -25.26 3.83 3.09
N ASP A 19 -24.97 5.06 3.54
CA ASP A 19 -24.62 6.17 2.64
C ASP A 19 -23.15 6.10 2.15
N TYR A 20 -22.35 5.26 2.80
CA TYR A 20 -20.99 4.94 2.36
C TYR A 20 -21.03 3.66 1.53
N SER A 21 -20.22 3.59 0.49
CA SER A 21 -20.06 2.36 -0.32
C SER A 21 -19.28 1.28 0.44
N VAL A 22 -19.81 0.87 1.61
CA VAL A 22 -19.18 -0.13 2.46
C VAL A 22 -19.39 -1.51 1.85
N SER A 23 -18.29 -2.27 1.63
CA SER A 23 -18.38 -3.65 1.17
C SER A 23 -19.00 -4.55 2.25
N GLU A 24 -19.65 -5.65 1.83
CA GLU A 24 -20.19 -6.64 2.78
C GLU A 24 -19.12 -7.16 3.75
N LYS A 25 -17.91 -7.43 3.25
CA LYS A 25 -16.75 -7.84 4.04
C LYS A 25 -16.40 -6.81 5.14
N LEU A 26 -16.45 -5.51 4.83
CA LEU A 26 -16.16 -4.46 5.80
C LEU A 26 -17.31 -4.25 6.79
N MET A 27 -18.56 -4.40 6.35
CA MET A 27 -19.73 -4.39 7.24
C MET A 27 -19.69 -5.54 8.25
N GLU A 28 -19.35 -6.75 7.80
CA GLU A 28 -19.13 -7.91 8.67
C GLU A 28 -18.00 -7.63 9.67
N ARG A 29 -16.89 -7.04 9.21
CA ARG A 29 -15.77 -6.65 10.08
C ARG A 29 -16.22 -5.68 11.17
N PHE A 30 -16.99 -4.64 10.84
CA PHE A 30 -17.52 -3.69 11.83
C PHE A 30 -18.50 -4.35 12.82
N SER A 31 -19.30 -5.30 12.36
CA SER A 31 -20.31 -5.95 13.20
C SER A 31 -19.71 -6.92 14.22
N ASP A 32 -18.71 -7.72 13.81
CA ASP A 32 -18.30 -8.91 14.55
C ASP A 32 -16.89 -8.85 15.14
N ARG A 33 -15.97 -8.07 14.55
CA ARG A 33 -14.55 -8.23 14.86
C ARG A 33 -13.73 -6.96 15.01
N ALA A 34 -14.22 -5.80 14.56
CA ALA A 34 -13.41 -4.59 14.65
C ALA A 34 -13.48 -4.01 16.05
N GLU A 35 -12.43 -4.15 16.81
CA GLU A 35 -12.33 -3.66 18.17
C GLU A 35 -11.37 -2.48 18.31
N GLY A 36 -10.43 -2.31 17.36
CA GLY A 36 -9.48 -1.21 17.30
C GLY A 36 -9.51 -0.54 15.94
N ILE A 37 -10.47 0.38 15.71
CA ILE A 37 -10.64 1.06 14.44
C ILE A 37 -9.97 2.43 14.48
N LEU A 38 -9.19 2.77 13.46
CA LEU A 38 -8.62 4.09 13.26
C LEU A 38 -9.16 4.73 11.98
N ILE A 39 -9.98 5.77 12.13
CA ILE A 39 -10.46 6.57 11.00
C ILE A 39 -9.47 7.70 10.74
N SER A 40 -8.97 7.79 9.52
CA SER A 40 -7.94 8.75 9.13
C SER A 40 -8.30 9.49 7.84
N GLY A 41 -7.66 10.61 7.59
CA GLY A 41 -7.84 11.42 6.39
C GLY A 41 -7.51 12.89 6.62
N ALA A 42 -7.52 13.68 5.56
CA ALA A 42 -7.27 15.12 5.60
C ALA A 42 -8.35 15.89 6.40
N PRO A 43 -8.07 17.10 6.89
CA PRO A 43 -9.12 17.96 7.44
C PRO A 43 -10.30 18.12 6.46
N GLY A 44 -11.53 18.01 6.97
CA GLY A 44 -12.74 18.12 6.13
C GLY A 44 -13.08 16.90 5.27
N SER A 45 -12.34 15.80 5.35
CA SER A 45 -12.59 14.59 4.52
C SER A 45 -13.81 13.76 4.94
N GLY A 46 -14.53 14.10 6.04
CA GLY A 46 -15.71 13.36 6.51
C GLY A 46 -15.45 12.34 7.62
N LYS A 47 -14.27 12.34 8.26
CA LYS A 47 -13.89 11.39 9.33
C LYS A 47 -14.86 11.37 10.52
N SER A 48 -15.16 12.54 11.10
CA SER A 48 -16.07 12.66 12.25
C SER A 48 -17.50 12.30 11.87
N THR A 49 -17.88 12.48 10.59
CA THR A 49 -19.18 12.02 10.07
C THR A 49 -19.25 10.49 10.04
N LEU A 50 -18.19 9.82 9.53
CA LEU A 50 -18.10 8.35 9.55
C LEU A 50 -18.04 7.82 10.99
N ALA A 51 -17.30 8.49 11.89
CA ALA A 51 -17.24 8.12 13.30
C ALA A 51 -18.62 8.22 13.98
N SER A 52 -19.40 9.28 13.67
CA SER A 52 -20.79 9.42 14.12
C SER A 52 -21.68 8.31 13.57
N GLY A 53 -21.51 7.95 12.29
CA GLY A 53 -22.22 6.83 11.64
C GLY A 53 -21.96 5.51 12.34
N LEU A 54 -20.67 5.19 12.64
CA LEU A 54 -20.30 3.98 13.40
C LEU A 54 -20.84 4.00 14.83
N ALA A 55 -20.77 5.13 15.52
CA ALA A 55 -21.36 5.27 16.86
C ALA A 55 -22.85 4.92 16.87
N ASN A 56 -23.58 5.48 15.93
CA ASN A 56 -25.02 5.22 15.80
C ASN A 56 -25.33 3.79 15.37
N PHE A 57 -24.51 3.20 14.51
CA PHE A 57 -24.61 1.80 14.09
C PHE A 57 -24.46 0.84 15.27
N TYR A 58 -23.40 0.99 16.07
CA TYR A 58 -23.21 0.17 17.27
C TYR A 58 -24.32 0.37 18.30
N HIS A 59 -24.76 1.61 18.50
CA HIS A 59 -25.85 1.90 19.41
C HIS A 59 -27.18 1.28 18.96
N ALA A 60 -27.51 1.33 17.67
CA ALA A 60 -28.68 0.68 17.09
C ALA A 60 -28.60 -0.84 17.20
N GLY A 61 -27.39 -1.42 17.17
CA GLY A 61 -27.11 -2.83 17.46
C GLY A 61 -27.20 -3.21 18.95
N GLY A 62 -27.64 -2.29 19.84
CA GLY A 62 -27.81 -2.54 21.28
C GLY A 62 -26.52 -2.45 22.11
N LYS A 63 -25.42 -1.95 21.53
CA LYS A 63 -24.15 -1.76 22.24
C LYS A 63 -24.18 -0.50 23.11
N ILE A 64 -23.47 -0.52 24.21
CA ILE A 64 -23.24 0.65 25.08
C ILE A 64 -22.11 1.47 24.44
N VAL A 65 -22.46 2.59 23.82
CA VAL A 65 -21.51 3.45 23.14
C VAL A 65 -21.31 4.74 23.90
N LYS A 66 -20.06 5.21 23.98
CA LYS A 66 -19.67 6.49 24.57
C LYS A 66 -18.74 7.24 23.59
N THR A 67 -18.60 8.55 23.80
CA THR A 67 -17.65 9.33 23.01
C THR A 67 -16.69 10.13 23.89
N PHE A 68 -15.47 10.36 23.38
CA PHE A 68 -14.49 11.30 23.90
C PHE A 68 -14.28 12.39 22.87
N GLU A 69 -14.62 13.62 23.22
CA GLU A 69 -14.63 14.74 22.29
C GLU A 69 -14.11 16.02 22.93
N SER A 70 -13.41 16.84 22.14
CA SER A 70 -13.00 18.16 22.57
C SER A 70 -12.75 19.08 21.33
N PRO A 71 -13.76 19.87 20.91
CA PRO A 71 -15.13 20.07 21.46
C PRO A 71 -16.07 18.88 21.20
N ARG A 72 -17.25 18.90 21.85
CA ARG A 72 -18.31 17.89 21.64
C ARG A 72 -19.17 18.31 20.47
N ASP A 73 -18.93 17.75 19.30
CA ASP A 73 -19.59 18.13 18.05
C ASP A 73 -20.02 16.91 17.20
N LEU A 74 -19.76 15.68 17.63
CA LEU A 74 -20.25 14.49 16.96
C LEU A 74 -21.79 14.42 16.96
N GLN A 75 -22.34 14.11 15.81
CA GLN A 75 -23.80 13.99 15.61
C GLN A 75 -24.27 12.56 15.92
N VAL A 76 -24.40 12.25 17.19
CA VAL A 76 -24.77 10.92 17.69
C VAL A 76 -26.18 10.90 18.28
N ASN A 77 -26.73 9.67 18.45
CA ASN A 77 -28.02 9.44 19.10
C ASN A 77 -28.01 9.95 20.54
N SER A 78 -29.13 10.49 21.01
CA SER A 78 -29.29 11.02 22.37
C SER A 78 -29.05 9.98 23.48
N GLY A 79 -29.11 8.67 23.18
CA GLY A 79 -28.74 7.59 24.09
C GLY A 79 -27.22 7.43 24.28
N ILE A 80 -26.41 8.03 23.44
CA ILE A 80 -24.93 7.99 23.51
C ILE A 80 -24.46 9.15 24.39
N THR A 81 -23.79 8.85 25.48
CA THR A 81 -23.23 9.89 26.36
C THR A 81 -21.92 10.41 25.77
N GLN A 82 -21.85 11.72 25.58
CA GLN A 82 -20.67 12.42 25.06
C GLN A 82 -19.85 13.00 26.22
N TYR A 83 -18.60 12.53 26.35
CA TYR A 83 -17.67 12.97 27.39
C TYR A 83 -16.66 13.96 26.83
N GLY A 84 -16.48 15.07 27.53
CA GLY A 84 -15.34 15.97 27.34
C GLY A 84 -14.19 15.63 28.28
N LYS A 85 -13.11 16.41 28.23
CA LYS A 85 -11.98 16.28 29.14
C LYS A 85 -12.39 16.66 30.57
N LEU A 86 -12.11 15.78 31.52
CA LEU A 86 -12.21 16.07 32.94
C LEU A 86 -10.88 16.66 33.42
N ASP A 87 -10.90 17.83 34.06
CA ASP A 87 -9.70 18.53 34.51
C ASP A 87 -8.63 18.70 33.42
N GLY A 88 -9.08 18.85 32.16
CA GLY A 88 -8.21 19.06 31.02
C GLY A 88 -7.56 17.79 30.43
N SER A 89 -7.85 16.59 30.96
CA SER A 89 -7.31 15.30 30.53
C SER A 89 -8.41 14.31 30.15
N PHE A 90 -8.16 13.49 29.14
CA PHE A 90 -8.97 12.31 28.84
C PHE A 90 -8.62 11.11 29.74
N ASP A 91 -7.42 11.06 30.33
CA ASP A 91 -7.07 9.98 31.29
C ASP A 91 -8.04 9.98 32.47
N ASN A 92 -8.31 11.17 33.06
CA ASN A 92 -9.29 11.27 34.15
C ASN A 92 -10.71 10.91 33.69
N THR A 93 -11.04 11.17 32.43
CA THR A 93 -12.33 10.77 31.83
C THR A 93 -12.39 9.26 31.62
N ALA A 94 -11.26 8.64 31.24
CA ALA A 94 -11.14 7.20 31.03
C ALA A 94 -11.41 6.40 32.33
N ASP A 95 -10.93 6.88 33.46
CA ASP A 95 -11.22 6.26 34.79
C ASP A 95 -12.71 6.17 35.06
N ILE A 96 -13.46 7.23 34.73
CA ILE A 96 -14.93 7.21 34.87
C ILE A 96 -15.55 6.29 33.83
N LEU A 97 -15.04 6.29 32.60
CA LEU A 97 -15.56 5.46 31.52
C LEU A 97 -15.46 3.97 31.84
N LEU A 98 -14.37 3.51 32.44
CA LEU A 98 -14.15 2.13 32.82
C LEU A 98 -15.18 1.65 33.85
N LEU A 99 -15.72 2.55 34.71
CA LEU A 99 -16.81 2.22 35.67
C LEU A 99 -18.13 1.95 34.93
N VAL A 100 -18.35 2.60 33.77
CA VAL A 100 -19.59 2.43 32.99
C VAL A 100 -19.54 1.19 32.10
N ARG A 101 -18.33 0.68 31.80
CA ARG A 101 -18.07 -0.49 30.95
C ARG A 101 -18.77 -0.40 29.60
N PRO A 102 -18.39 0.56 28.75
CA PRO A 102 -18.93 0.64 27.39
C PRO A 102 -18.43 -0.53 26.53
N ASP A 103 -19.24 -0.94 25.56
CA ASP A 103 -18.81 -1.88 24.52
C ASP A 103 -17.87 -1.17 23.55
N TYR A 104 -18.21 0.10 23.16
CA TYR A 104 -17.42 0.92 22.25
C TYR A 104 -17.24 2.35 22.74
N THR A 105 -16.08 2.91 22.48
CA THR A 105 -15.79 4.34 22.71
C THR A 105 -15.28 4.96 21.43
N ILE A 106 -15.93 6.04 20.99
CA ILE A 106 -15.49 6.85 19.85
C ILE A 106 -14.60 7.97 20.39
N PHE A 107 -13.34 7.97 20.04
CA PHE A 107 -12.39 9.00 20.44
C PHE A 107 -12.17 9.96 19.27
N ASP A 108 -12.96 11.02 19.22
CA ASP A 108 -12.81 12.02 18.16
C ASP A 108 -11.55 12.85 18.43
N GLU A 109 -10.70 12.86 17.42
CA GLU A 109 -9.49 13.67 17.37
C GLU A 109 -8.38 13.28 18.37
N VAL A 110 -7.80 12.09 18.17
CA VAL A 110 -6.59 11.64 18.89
C VAL A 110 -5.37 12.44 18.39
N ARG A 111 -4.85 13.34 19.21
CA ARG A 111 -3.79 14.30 18.82
C ARG A 111 -2.50 14.16 19.62
N ARG A 112 -2.59 14.19 20.95
CA ARG A 112 -1.46 14.26 21.87
C ARG A 112 -0.94 12.87 22.19
N LYS A 113 0.28 12.80 22.70
CA LYS A 113 0.89 11.51 23.10
C LYS A 113 0.04 10.80 24.16
N GLU A 114 -0.50 11.56 25.08
CA GLU A 114 -1.38 11.06 26.14
C GLU A 114 -2.67 10.45 25.54
N ASP A 115 -3.29 11.12 24.53
CA ASP A 115 -4.50 10.61 23.88
C ASP A 115 -4.28 9.23 23.24
N PHE A 116 -3.09 9.00 22.63
CA PHE A 116 -2.74 7.69 22.05
C PHE A 116 -2.55 6.62 23.12
N ARG A 117 -2.02 6.98 24.29
CA ARG A 117 -1.89 6.07 25.43
C ARG A 117 -3.26 5.73 26.02
N THR A 118 -4.09 6.74 26.29
CA THR A 118 -5.46 6.54 26.78
C THR A 118 -6.27 5.65 25.83
N PHE A 119 -6.12 5.86 24.51
CA PHE A 119 -6.74 5.00 23.50
C PHE A 119 -6.26 3.55 23.62
N ALA A 120 -4.95 3.32 23.72
CA ALA A 120 -4.36 2.00 23.85
C ALA A 120 -4.77 1.32 25.15
N ASP A 121 -4.73 2.03 26.27
CA ASP A 121 -5.06 1.52 27.59
C ASP A 121 -6.52 1.07 27.64
N LEU A 122 -7.46 1.87 27.16
CA LEU A 122 -8.88 1.50 27.06
C LEU A 122 -9.07 0.27 26.15
N ARG A 123 -8.40 0.23 25.00
CA ARG A 123 -8.49 -0.92 24.09
C ARG A 123 -7.97 -2.21 24.74
N LEU A 124 -6.85 -2.14 25.45
CA LEU A 124 -6.25 -3.29 26.13
C LEU A 124 -7.09 -3.78 27.34
N THR A 125 -7.98 -2.95 27.88
CA THR A 125 -8.97 -3.40 28.88
C THR A 125 -10.18 -4.11 28.28
N GLY A 126 -10.25 -4.21 26.93
CA GLY A 126 -11.34 -4.89 26.22
C GLY A 126 -12.45 -3.97 25.72
N VAL A 127 -12.31 -2.65 25.84
CA VAL A 127 -13.23 -1.69 25.24
C VAL A 127 -12.96 -1.60 23.73
N GLY A 128 -13.98 -1.73 22.90
CA GLY A 128 -13.88 -1.44 21.46
C GLY A 128 -13.60 0.05 21.25
N MET A 129 -12.52 0.38 20.54
CA MET A 129 -12.10 1.76 20.34
C MET A 129 -12.19 2.17 18.87
N VAL A 130 -12.81 3.32 18.62
CA VAL A 130 -12.81 3.98 17.31
C VAL A 130 -12.12 5.32 17.44
N GLY A 131 -10.93 5.47 16.92
CA GLY A 131 -10.15 6.72 16.98
C GLY A 131 -10.23 7.50 15.67
N VAL A 132 -10.23 8.83 15.76
CA VAL A 132 -10.16 9.72 14.61
C VAL A 132 -8.84 10.46 14.65
N VAL A 133 -8.07 10.41 13.55
CA VAL A 133 -6.79 11.12 13.39
C VAL A 133 -6.72 11.86 12.07
N HIS A 134 -6.01 12.98 12.06
CA HIS A 134 -5.64 13.63 10.82
C HIS A 134 -4.40 12.97 10.24
N ALA A 135 -4.47 12.54 8.98
CA ALA A 135 -3.35 11.97 8.24
C ALA A 135 -3.54 12.22 6.74
N ASN A 136 -2.44 12.29 5.99
CA ASN A 136 -2.48 12.47 4.53
C ASN A 136 -2.54 11.13 3.80
N SER A 137 -2.12 10.05 4.46
CA SER A 137 -2.22 8.68 3.96
C SER A 137 -2.62 7.72 5.09
N PRO A 138 -3.14 6.52 4.77
CA PRO A 138 -3.45 5.50 5.79
C PRO A 138 -2.20 5.10 6.58
N LEU A 139 -1.05 5.01 5.91
CA LEU A 139 0.23 4.66 6.54
C LEU A 139 0.68 5.72 7.55
N ASP A 140 0.52 7.03 7.23
CA ASP A 140 0.83 8.13 8.15
C ASP A 140 0.00 8.02 9.45
N ALA A 141 -1.24 7.56 9.35
CA ALA A 141 -2.10 7.35 10.51
C ALA A 141 -1.52 6.29 11.46
N ILE A 142 -1.03 5.17 10.91
CA ILE A 142 -0.38 4.10 11.69
C ILE A 142 0.92 4.62 12.30
N GLN A 143 1.72 5.37 11.55
CA GLN A 143 2.96 5.97 12.03
C GLN A 143 2.77 6.87 13.24
N ARG A 144 1.59 7.47 13.41
CA ARG A 144 1.29 8.31 14.58
C ARG A 144 1.27 7.52 15.90
N PHE A 145 1.04 6.20 15.86
CA PHE A 145 1.14 5.33 17.02
C PHE A 145 2.58 4.91 17.32
N ILE A 146 3.42 4.80 16.28
CA ILE A 146 4.84 4.42 16.42
C ILE A 146 5.56 5.46 17.30
N GLY A 147 6.30 4.96 18.29
CA GLY A 147 7.02 5.79 19.26
C GLY A 147 6.15 6.43 20.36
N LYS A 148 4.83 6.20 20.35
CA LYS A 148 3.93 6.62 21.43
C LYS A 148 3.43 5.44 22.25
N ILE A 149 3.26 4.30 21.60
CA ILE A 149 3.05 2.99 22.23
C ILE A 149 4.10 2.01 21.69
N GLU A 150 4.27 0.88 22.36
CA GLU A 150 5.21 -0.16 21.97
C GLU A 150 4.78 -0.81 20.65
N LEU A 151 5.73 -1.02 19.73
CA LEU A 151 5.43 -1.52 18.38
C LEU A 151 4.66 -2.85 18.40
N GLY A 152 5.09 -3.78 19.25
CA GLY A 152 4.49 -5.11 19.34
C GLY A 152 3.03 -5.14 19.83
N ILE A 153 2.54 -4.06 20.47
CA ILE A 153 1.15 -3.96 20.93
C ILE A 153 0.25 -3.25 19.91
N ILE A 154 0.80 -2.57 18.91
CA ILE A 154 0.01 -1.82 17.93
C ILE A 154 -1.11 -2.66 17.31
N PRO A 155 -0.90 -3.90 16.83
CA PRO A 155 -1.97 -4.70 16.24
C PRO A 155 -3.06 -5.16 17.24
N ASN A 156 -2.74 -5.18 18.56
CA ASN A 156 -3.74 -5.44 19.61
C ASN A 156 -4.58 -4.20 19.92
N VAL A 157 -4.08 -3.02 19.56
CA VAL A 157 -4.74 -1.72 19.75
C VAL A 157 -5.48 -1.28 18.49
N LEU A 158 -4.88 -1.52 17.32
CA LEU A 158 -5.42 -1.19 15.99
C LEU A 158 -5.44 -2.45 15.13
N ASP A 159 -6.63 -2.93 14.84
CA ASP A 159 -6.83 -4.02 13.87
C ASP A 159 -7.26 -3.51 12.49
N THR A 160 -7.95 -2.37 12.43
CA THR A 160 -8.55 -1.85 11.20
C THR A 160 -8.26 -0.36 11.04
N VAL A 161 -7.67 0.04 9.93
CA VAL A 161 -7.43 1.46 9.60
C VAL A 161 -8.24 1.84 8.38
N VAL A 162 -9.13 2.82 8.53
CA VAL A 162 -10.03 3.32 7.49
C VAL A 162 -9.57 4.69 7.05
N PHE A 163 -9.20 4.86 5.79
CA PHE A 163 -8.85 6.15 5.22
C PHE A 163 -10.04 6.75 4.49
N VAL A 164 -10.39 7.97 4.87
CA VAL A 164 -11.53 8.71 4.32
C VAL A 164 -11.04 9.85 3.45
N LYS A 165 -11.52 9.86 2.21
CA LYS A 165 -11.23 10.89 1.22
C LYS A 165 -12.52 11.32 0.53
N ASP A 166 -12.71 12.62 0.37
CA ASP A 166 -13.86 13.22 -0.33
C ASP A 166 -15.23 12.69 0.17
N GLY A 167 -15.34 12.45 1.48
CA GLY A 167 -16.56 11.98 2.12
C GLY A 167 -16.83 10.48 1.97
N GLN A 168 -15.95 9.71 1.38
CA GLN A 168 -16.09 8.27 1.16
C GLN A 168 -14.91 7.49 1.74
N ILE A 169 -15.10 6.19 1.99
CA ILE A 169 -14.03 5.27 2.36
C ILE A 169 -13.20 4.98 1.11
N ASP A 170 -11.92 5.37 1.14
CA ASP A 170 -10.99 5.20 0.02
C ASP A 170 -10.18 3.91 0.16
N THR A 171 -9.55 3.72 1.32
CA THR A 171 -8.67 2.57 1.57
C THR A 171 -8.91 2.02 2.97
N VAL A 172 -8.86 0.72 3.12
CA VAL A 172 -8.93 0.05 4.42
C VAL A 172 -7.74 -0.89 4.57
N TYR A 173 -7.03 -0.79 5.70
CA TYR A 173 -5.95 -1.68 6.05
C TYR A 173 -6.31 -2.56 7.24
N ASP A 174 -5.86 -3.80 7.16
CA ASP A 174 -5.84 -4.78 8.26
C ASP A 174 -4.41 -4.89 8.81
N LEU A 175 -4.27 -4.88 10.14
CA LEU A 175 -2.99 -4.97 10.83
C LEU A 175 -2.88 -6.28 11.57
N GLU A 176 -1.81 -7.02 11.32
CA GLU A 176 -1.56 -8.31 11.95
C GLU A 176 -0.10 -8.42 12.44
N LEU A 177 0.11 -8.95 13.66
CA LEU A 177 1.46 -9.25 14.16
C LEU A 177 1.84 -10.68 13.78
N LYS A 178 2.98 -10.82 13.10
CA LYS A 178 3.58 -12.13 12.79
C LYS A 178 5.04 -12.19 13.21
N VAL A 179 5.48 -13.36 13.62
CA VAL A 179 6.90 -13.62 13.83
C VAL A 179 7.44 -14.29 12.57
N LYS A 180 8.23 -13.55 11.81
CA LYS A 180 8.81 -14.01 10.55
C LYS A 180 10.10 -13.27 10.22
N VAL A 181 10.81 -13.75 9.20
CA VAL A 181 11.89 -12.99 8.57
C VAL A 181 11.26 -11.88 7.71
N PRO A 182 11.62 -10.59 7.93
CA PRO A 182 11.12 -9.49 7.12
C PRO A 182 11.41 -9.67 5.63
N THR A 183 10.55 -9.16 4.78
CA THR A 183 10.73 -9.20 3.32
C THR A 183 12.05 -8.55 2.92
N GLY A 184 12.82 -9.24 2.06
CA GLY A 184 14.17 -8.80 1.62
C GLY A 184 15.32 -9.27 2.51
N MET A 185 15.06 -9.97 3.62
CA MET A 185 16.08 -10.64 4.45
C MET A 185 16.04 -12.14 4.19
N THR A 186 17.19 -12.79 4.15
CA THR A 186 17.31 -14.22 3.77
C THR A 186 17.71 -15.16 4.89
N GLU A 187 18.29 -14.63 5.99
CA GLU A 187 18.79 -15.44 7.08
C GLU A 187 17.70 -15.75 8.10
N SER A 188 17.50 -17.02 8.45
CA SER A 188 16.47 -17.48 9.39
C SER A 188 16.60 -16.89 10.80
N ASP A 189 17.85 -16.58 11.21
CA ASP A 189 18.16 -15.99 12.52
C ASP A 189 17.68 -14.54 12.66
N LEU A 190 17.20 -13.94 11.55
CA LEU A 190 16.63 -12.59 11.53
C LEU A 190 15.10 -12.59 11.78
N ALA A 191 14.50 -13.72 12.10
CA ALA A 191 13.08 -13.79 12.46
C ALA A 191 12.78 -12.89 13.67
N ARG A 192 11.74 -12.04 13.51
CA ARG A 192 11.34 -11.07 14.52
C ARG A 192 9.84 -10.77 14.43
N PRO A 193 9.25 -10.11 15.44
CA PRO A 193 7.91 -9.58 15.34
C PRO A 193 7.83 -8.55 14.21
N VAL A 194 6.94 -8.76 13.25
CA VAL A 194 6.66 -7.90 12.10
C VAL A 194 5.17 -7.58 12.11
N ILE A 195 4.82 -6.31 11.99
CA ILE A 195 3.45 -5.89 11.73
C ILE A 195 3.25 -5.93 10.22
N GLU A 196 2.37 -6.80 9.76
CA GLU A 196 1.89 -6.82 8.39
C GLU A 196 0.74 -5.84 8.23
N ILE A 197 0.81 -5.00 7.21
CA ILE A 197 -0.26 -4.09 6.80
C ILE A 197 -0.75 -4.59 5.46
N LYS A 198 -1.98 -5.12 5.46
CA LYS A 198 -2.63 -5.66 4.29
C LYS A 198 -3.76 -4.76 3.84
N ASN A 199 -3.94 -4.65 2.55
CA ASN A 199 -5.16 -4.09 2.00
C ASN A 199 -6.33 -5.01 2.37
N PHE A 200 -7.35 -4.45 3.02
CA PHE A 200 -8.47 -5.24 3.52
C PHE A 200 -9.31 -5.88 2.42
N GLN A 201 -9.35 -5.28 1.22
CA GLN A 201 -10.24 -5.71 0.15
C GLN A 201 -9.71 -6.96 -0.58
N ASP A 202 -8.42 -6.97 -0.90
CA ASP A 202 -7.75 -8.03 -1.67
C ASP A 202 -6.76 -8.87 -0.85
N ASP A 203 -6.63 -8.61 0.45
CA ASP A 203 -5.71 -9.25 1.40
C ASP A 203 -4.23 -9.16 0.98
N VAL A 204 -3.89 -8.21 0.09
CA VAL A 204 -2.53 -8.01 -0.40
C VAL A 204 -1.68 -7.31 0.66
N LEU A 205 -0.53 -7.89 0.97
CA LEU A 205 0.47 -7.29 1.85
C LEU A 205 1.11 -6.08 1.15
N GLU A 206 0.94 -4.89 1.73
CA GLU A 206 1.49 -3.65 1.16
C GLU A 206 2.70 -3.12 1.94
N TYR A 207 2.71 -3.29 3.27
CA TYR A 207 3.82 -2.82 4.11
C TYR A 207 4.13 -3.79 5.22
N GLU A 208 5.38 -3.76 5.66
CA GLU A 208 5.86 -4.41 6.87
C GLU A 208 6.50 -3.39 7.80
N ILE A 209 6.19 -3.49 9.10
CA ILE A 209 6.82 -2.66 10.13
C ILE A 209 7.50 -3.58 11.14
N TYR A 210 8.76 -3.32 11.41
CA TYR A 210 9.54 -4.07 12.42
C TYR A 210 10.62 -3.19 13.05
N THR A 211 11.16 -3.63 14.16
CA THR A 211 12.28 -2.95 14.83
C THR A 211 13.61 -3.51 14.31
N PHE A 212 14.53 -2.62 13.91
CA PHE A 212 15.88 -2.95 13.55
C PHE A 212 16.86 -2.11 14.39
N GLY A 213 17.55 -2.76 15.32
CA GLY A 213 18.27 -2.03 16.36
C GLY A 213 17.33 -1.27 17.29
N GLU A 214 17.49 0.04 17.39
CA GLU A 214 16.63 0.93 18.18
C GLU A 214 15.59 1.65 17.32
N GLU A 215 15.57 1.43 16.00
CA GLU A 215 14.70 2.14 15.06
C GLU A 215 13.57 1.25 14.55
N ASN A 216 12.43 1.88 14.32
CA ASN A 216 11.30 1.25 13.64
C ASN A 216 11.42 1.49 12.13
N VAL A 217 11.46 0.41 11.38
CA VAL A 217 11.61 0.42 9.92
C VAL A 217 10.28 0.07 9.28
N ILE A 218 9.90 0.82 8.27
CA ILE A 218 8.72 0.57 7.44
C ILE A 218 9.20 0.23 6.04
N VAL A 219 8.85 -0.96 5.58
CA VAL A 219 9.24 -1.45 4.26
C VAL A 219 8.00 -1.61 3.41
N PRO A 220 7.91 -0.94 2.25
CA PRO A 220 6.88 -1.25 1.28
C PRO A 220 7.17 -2.62 0.69
N VAL A 221 6.20 -3.50 0.78
CA VAL A 221 6.23 -4.78 0.07
C VAL A 221 5.67 -4.49 -1.31
N SER A 222 6.56 -4.24 -2.27
CA SER A 222 6.12 -3.99 -3.63
C SER A 222 5.29 -5.20 -4.11
N LYS A 223 4.23 -4.93 -4.89
CA LYS A 223 3.44 -5.91 -5.67
C LYS A 223 4.27 -6.69 -6.73
N ARG A 224 5.59 -6.58 -6.75
CA ARG A 224 6.43 -7.62 -7.27
C ARG A 224 6.22 -8.80 -6.35
N THR A 225 5.29 -9.65 -6.74
CA THR A 225 5.42 -11.07 -6.50
C THR A 225 6.90 -11.40 -6.80
N GLU A 226 7.77 -11.39 -5.79
CA GLU A 226 8.87 -12.33 -5.82
C GLU A 226 8.14 -13.66 -5.87
N LYS A 227 7.95 -14.12 -7.11
CA LYS A 227 7.44 -15.49 -7.36
C LYS A 227 8.28 -16.33 -6.43
N ILE A 228 7.64 -16.94 -5.45
CA ILE A 228 8.28 -17.80 -4.46
C ILE A 228 9.26 -18.65 -5.26
N GLY A 229 10.47 -18.85 -4.80
CA GLY A 229 11.53 -19.50 -5.61
C GLY A 229 11.08 -20.77 -6.31
N ILE A 230 10.08 -21.49 -5.75
CA ILE A 230 9.39 -22.63 -6.33
C ILE A 230 8.56 -22.24 -7.57
N GLU A 231 7.80 -21.11 -7.54
CA GLU A 231 7.01 -20.64 -8.70
C GLU A 231 7.93 -20.21 -9.85
N LYS A 232 9.05 -19.58 -9.54
CA LYS A 232 10.05 -19.19 -10.52
C LYS A 232 10.72 -20.42 -11.14
N LEU A 233 11.07 -21.41 -10.33
CA LEU A 233 11.59 -22.69 -10.83
C LEU A 233 10.56 -23.43 -11.67
N ALA A 234 9.27 -23.41 -11.29
CA ALA A 234 8.18 -23.99 -12.06
C ALA A 234 8.00 -23.25 -13.39
N GLU A 235 7.99 -21.91 -13.38
CA GLU A 235 7.91 -21.09 -14.59
C GLU A 235 9.09 -21.35 -15.53
N ASP A 236 10.32 -21.37 -15.01
CA ASP A 236 11.52 -21.66 -15.81
C ASP A 236 11.46 -23.07 -16.41
N LYS A 237 10.98 -24.05 -15.65
CA LYS A 237 10.80 -25.45 -16.13
C LYS A 237 9.75 -25.54 -17.23
N ILE A 238 8.62 -24.85 -17.05
CA ILE A 238 7.55 -24.79 -18.05
C ILE A 238 8.05 -24.06 -19.31
N LYS A 239 8.70 -22.91 -19.16
CA LYS A 239 9.32 -22.18 -20.27
C LYS A 239 10.33 -23.05 -21.06
N GLU A 240 11.18 -23.79 -20.35
CA GLU A 240 12.14 -24.71 -20.96
C GLU A 240 11.43 -25.76 -21.81
N THR A 241 10.33 -26.32 -21.32
CA THR A 241 9.53 -27.33 -22.03
C THR A 241 8.93 -26.76 -23.32
N PHE A 242 8.43 -25.51 -23.28
CA PHE A 242 7.81 -24.86 -24.44
C PHE A 242 8.80 -24.23 -25.43
N ARG A 243 10.06 -24.00 -25.02
CA ARG A 243 11.11 -23.46 -25.90
C ARG A 243 11.34 -24.27 -27.17
N THR A 244 11.05 -25.56 -27.14
CA THR A 244 11.16 -26.45 -28.33
C THR A 244 10.08 -26.15 -29.38
N TYR A 245 8.96 -25.55 -28.99
CA TYR A 245 7.84 -25.16 -29.86
C TYR A 245 7.86 -23.68 -30.21
N ASP A 246 8.06 -22.82 -29.21
CA ASP A 246 8.21 -21.36 -29.36
C ASP A 246 9.31 -20.86 -28.41
N PRO A 247 10.47 -20.37 -28.96
CA PRO A 247 11.55 -19.81 -28.14
C PRO A 247 11.14 -18.58 -27.30
N ASN A 248 10.05 -17.90 -27.70
CA ASN A 248 9.55 -16.70 -27.06
C ASN A 248 8.25 -16.98 -26.24
N ALA A 249 7.96 -18.23 -25.91
CA ALA A 249 6.81 -18.58 -25.11
C ALA A 249 6.81 -17.85 -23.76
N GLN A 250 5.67 -17.23 -23.42
CA GLN A 250 5.45 -16.58 -22.14
C GLN A 250 4.56 -17.47 -21.26
N VAL A 251 4.86 -17.54 -19.98
CA VAL A 251 4.17 -18.41 -19.03
C VAL A 251 3.62 -17.55 -17.89
N GLU A 252 2.35 -17.74 -17.58
CA GLU A 252 1.65 -17.09 -16.48
C GLU A 252 1.03 -18.19 -15.59
N ILE A 253 1.45 -18.28 -14.34
CA ILE A 253 0.89 -19.23 -13.37
C ILE A 253 -0.40 -18.63 -12.81
N LEU A 254 -1.53 -19.28 -13.06
CA LEU A 254 -2.86 -18.84 -12.63
C LEU A 254 -3.24 -19.38 -11.24
N SER A 255 -2.81 -20.61 -10.94
CA SER A 255 -2.99 -21.28 -9.65
C SER A 255 -2.03 -22.46 -9.53
N ASP A 256 -2.00 -23.13 -8.37
CA ASP A 256 -1.13 -24.30 -8.10
C ASP A 256 -1.20 -25.40 -9.15
N ASN A 257 -2.34 -25.53 -9.85
CA ASN A 257 -2.59 -26.57 -10.85
C ASN A 257 -2.93 -26.03 -12.24
N ARG A 258 -2.86 -24.71 -12.49
CA ARG A 258 -3.28 -24.14 -13.76
C ARG A 258 -2.32 -23.06 -14.23
N VAL A 259 -1.89 -23.21 -15.48
CA VAL A 259 -0.90 -22.34 -16.11
C VAL A 259 -1.42 -21.90 -17.48
N LYS A 260 -1.21 -20.63 -17.81
CA LYS A 260 -1.50 -20.08 -19.14
C LYS A 260 -0.17 -19.89 -19.89
N VAL A 261 -0.09 -20.43 -21.08
CA VAL A 261 1.09 -20.33 -21.96
C VAL A 261 0.69 -19.56 -23.21
N MET A 262 1.34 -18.41 -23.41
CA MET A 262 1.13 -17.53 -24.56
C MET A 262 2.22 -17.79 -25.60
N VAL A 263 1.81 -18.20 -26.80
CA VAL A 263 2.69 -18.59 -27.90
C VAL A 263 2.26 -17.97 -29.22
N ASP A 264 3.13 -18.02 -30.22
CA ASP A 264 2.81 -17.58 -31.57
C ASP A 264 1.69 -18.45 -32.17
N GLU A 265 0.75 -17.85 -32.92
CA GLU A 265 -0.38 -18.53 -33.55
C GLU A 265 0.06 -19.78 -34.34
N GLN A 266 1.19 -19.69 -35.06
CA GLN A 266 1.74 -20.77 -35.85
C GLN A 266 2.18 -22.01 -35.03
N CYS A 267 2.49 -21.79 -33.73
CA CYS A 267 2.96 -22.84 -32.82
C CYS A 267 1.83 -23.55 -32.11
N ILE A 268 0.63 -22.97 -32.00
CA ILE A 268 -0.53 -23.53 -31.26
C ILE A 268 -0.90 -24.93 -31.73
N ALA A 269 -1.01 -25.10 -33.05
CA ALA A 269 -1.40 -26.40 -33.63
C ALA A 269 -0.40 -27.53 -33.33
N SER A 270 0.90 -27.22 -33.30
CA SER A 270 1.95 -28.16 -32.98
C SER A 270 2.02 -28.52 -31.50
N ILE A 271 1.70 -27.54 -30.62
CA ILE A 271 1.65 -27.73 -29.15
C ILE A 271 0.44 -28.59 -28.79
N ILE A 272 -0.74 -28.32 -29.36
CA ILE A 272 -1.96 -29.09 -29.09
C ILE A 272 -1.84 -30.51 -29.63
N GLY A 273 -1.30 -30.67 -30.84
CA GLY A 273 -1.20 -31.95 -31.52
C GLY A 273 -2.54 -32.51 -32.01
N ARG A 274 -2.53 -33.65 -32.68
CA ARG A 274 -3.75 -34.30 -33.23
C ARG A 274 -4.66 -34.74 -32.07
N GLY A 275 -5.85 -34.12 -31.98
CA GLY A 275 -6.85 -34.45 -30.94
C GLY A 275 -6.37 -34.14 -29.51
N GLY A 276 -5.43 -33.23 -29.32
CA GLY A 276 -4.92 -32.85 -28.01
C GLY A 276 -3.85 -33.80 -27.44
N SER A 277 -3.33 -34.74 -28.24
CA SER A 277 -2.40 -35.76 -27.74
C SER A 277 -1.13 -35.17 -27.14
N ASN A 278 -0.60 -34.09 -27.77
CA ASN A 278 0.69 -33.53 -27.38
C ASN A 278 0.58 -32.71 -26.09
N ILE A 279 -0.45 -31.86 -26.02
CA ILE A 279 -0.70 -31.06 -24.81
C ILE A 279 -1.01 -31.93 -23.60
N ASN A 280 -1.77 -33.02 -23.78
CA ASN A 280 -2.08 -33.98 -22.70
C ASN A 280 -0.83 -34.68 -22.15
N GLU A 281 0.18 -34.96 -23.00
CA GLU A 281 1.46 -35.52 -22.56
C GLU A 281 2.26 -34.49 -21.76
N ILE A 282 2.27 -33.21 -22.19
CA ILE A 282 2.96 -32.10 -21.49
C ILE A 282 2.29 -31.88 -20.13
N GLU A 283 0.95 -31.82 -20.08
CA GLU A 283 0.20 -31.68 -18.83
C GLU A 283 0.48 -32.82 -17.84
N LYS A 284 0.53 -34.06 -18.31
CA LYS A 284 0.91 -35.20 -17.48
C LYS A 284 2.35 -35.14 -16.99
N TYR A 285 3.26 -34.67 -17.82
CA TYR A 285 4.67 -34.53 -17.44
C TYR A 285 4.88 -33.43 -16.40
N LEU A 286 4.21 -32.27 -16.57
CA LEU A 286 4.31 -31.14 -15.68
C LEU A 286 3.35 -31.16 -14.48
N GLN A 287 2.36 -32.09 -14.51
CA GLN A 287 1.29 -32.25 -13.50
C GLN A 287 0.48 -30.98 -13.27
N VAL A 288 0.30 -30.15 -14.30
CA VAL A 288 -0.51 -28.92 -14.29
C VAL A 288 -1.40 -28.86 -15.51
N HIS A 289 -2.54 -28.21 -15.42
CA HIS A 289 -3.40 -27.92 -16.56
C HIS A 289 -2.90 -26.69 -17.32
N ILE A 290 -2.83 -26.76 -18.65
CA ILE A 290 -2.21 -25.76 -19.50
C ILE A 290 -3.21 -25.17 -20.48
N ASP A 291 -3.51 -23.88 -20.30
CA ASP A 291 -4.27 -23.08 -21.26
C ASP A 291 -3.31 -22.47 -22.29
N VAL A 292 -3.32 -22.98 -23.52
CA VAL A 292 -2.54 -22.43 -24.62
C VAL A 292 -3.34 -21.33 -25.31
N VAL A 293 -2.79 -20.11 -25.36
CA VAL A 293 -3.43 -18.96 -26.00
C VAL A 293 -2.47 -18.30 -26.97
N GLU A 294 -3.04 -17.65 -28.00
CA GLU A 294 -2.28 -16.82 -28.92
C GLU A 294 -1.69 -15.60 -28.20
N ARG A 295 -0.43 -15.31 -28.52
CA ARG A 295 0.20 -14.06 -28.13
C ARG A 295 -0.38 -12.93 -28.98
N GLY A 296 -1.31 -12.14 -28.41
CA GLY A 296 -1.89 -11.00 -29.10
C GLY A 296 -0.82 -9.97 -29.53
N PRO A 297 -1.11 -9.14 -30.53
CA PRO A 297 -0.17 -8.12 -31.04
C PRO A 297 0.28 -7.09 -29.99
N GLU A 298 -0.31 -7.06 -28.80
CA GLU A 298 0.06 -6.18 -27.69
C GLU A 298 0.97 -6.83 -26.63
N SER A 299 1.38 -8.07 -26.79
CA SER A 299 2.25 -8.75 -25.82
C SER A 299 3.75 -8.68 -26.16
N LEU A 300 4.17 -7.78 -27.03
CA LEU A 300 5.55 -7.36 -27.12
C LEU A 300 5.82 -6.41 -25.96
N SER A 301 6.27 -7.00 -24.85
CA SER A 301 6.85 -6.30 -23.70
C SER A 301 6.07 -5.04 -23.27
N GLU A 302 5.11 -5.19 -22.36
CA GLU A 302 5.00 -4.13 -21.38
C GLU A 302 6.16 -4.31 -20.37
N PRO A 303 7.17 -3.45 -20.40
CA PRO A 303 7.91 -3.14 -19.20
C PRO A 303 6.87 -2.49 -18.27
N SER A 304 6.80 -2.99 -17.03
CA SER A 304 6.15 -2.34 -15.90
C SER A 304 5.93 -0.84 -16.12
N SER A 305 4.64 -0.41 -16.07
CA SER A 305 4.15 0.97 -15.87
C SER A 305 5.21 2.06 -16.13
N ILE A 306 5.35 2.44 -17.38
CA ILE A 306 5.93 3.73 -17.76
C ILE A 306 4.93 4.77 -17.26
N SER A 307 5.29 5.49 -16.21
CA SER A 307 4.69 6.78 -15.94
C SER A 307 4.90 7.62 -17.23
N SER A 308 3.90 8.38 -17.62
CA SER A 308 3.80 9.16 -18.87
C SER A 308 4.94 10.18 -19.11
N ASP A 309 5.98 10.18 -18.29
CA ASP A 309 7.08 11.16 -18.25
C ASP A 309 8.47 10.57 -18.54
N ASP A 310 8.58 9.27 -18.85
CA ASP A 310 9.87 8.62 -19.15
C ASP A 310 10.32 8.96 -20.57
N LEU A 311 11.50 9.58 -20.70
CA LEU A 311 12.08 9.94 -21.98
C LEU A 311 12.79 8.72 -22.62
N PRO A 312 12.38 8.30 -23.82
CA PRO A 312 13.10 7.26 -24.53
C PRO A 312 14.51 7.75 -24.92
N PHE A 313 15.52 6.95 -24.66
CA PHE A 313 16.91 7.26 -25.01
C PHE A 313 17.66 6.04 -25.49
N THR A 314 18.77 6.29 -26.24
CA THR A 314 19.74 5.26 -26.56
C THR A 314 21.03 5.51 -25.81
N PHE A 315 21.56 4.47 -25.17
CA PHE A 315 22.84 4.53 -24.47
C PHE A 315 24.00 4.11 -25.36
N SER A 316 25.05 4.88 -25.34
CA SER A 316 26.30 4.54 -26.04
C SER A 316 27.51 5.00 -25.24
N GLU A 317 28.61 4.30 -25.39
CA GLU A 317 29.82 4.56 -24.66
C GLU A 317 30.92 5.06 -25.63
N SER A 318 31.54 6.18 -25.32
CA SER A 318 32.71 6.68 -26.02
C SER A 318 33.99 6.49 -25.19
N LYS A 319 35.16 6.75 -25.75
CA LYS A 319 36.42 6.64 -25.01
C LYS A 319 36.48 7.51 -23.75
N THR A 320 35.80 8.66 -23.75
CA THR A 320 35.92 9.67 -22.68
C THR A 320 34.63 9.96 -21.94
N ALA A 321 33.46 9.51 -22.43
CA ALA A 321 32.15 9.83 -21.85
C ALA A 321 31.12 8.74 -22.14
N LEU A 322 30.10 8.68 -21.30
CA LEU A 322 28.84 8.01 -21.54
C LEU A 322 27.93 8.99 -22.30
N LEU A 323 27.21 8.50 -23.30
CA LEU A 323 26.32 9.29 -24.13
C LEU A 323 24.92 8.70 -24.05
N LEU A 324 23.95 9.51 -23.57
CA LEU A 324 22.53 9.19 -23.62
C LEU A 324 21.92 10.08 -24.72
N THR A 325 21.42 9.47 -25.79
CA THR A 325 20.83 10.20 -26.91
C THR A 325 19.32 10.14 -26.80
N VAL A 326 18.70 11.30 -26.62
CA VAL A 326 17.26 11.55 -26.65
C VAL A 326 16.89 12.27 -27.97
N GLY A 327 15.64 12.56 -28.22
CA GLY A 327 15.22 13.30 -29.40
C GLY A 327 15.76 14.75 -29.45
N LYS A 328 15.92 15.31 -30.66
CA LYS A 328 16.36 16.72 -30.86
C LYS A 328 15.33 17.73 -30.35
N GLU A 329 14.09 17.34 -30.25
CA GLU A 329 12.95 18.10 -29.69
C GLU A 329 13.16 18.51 -28.24
N PHE A 330 13.94 17.74 -27.48
CA PHE A 330 14.23 17.98 -26.05
C PHE A 330 15.49 18.84 -25.82
N THR A 331 16.04 19.42 -26.89
CA THR A 331 17.27 20.24 -26.81
C THR A 331 17.08 21.42 -25.83
N SER A 332 18.08 21.63 -24.98
CA SER A 332 18.10 22.67 -23.92
C SER A 332 17.24 22.44 -22.71
N MET A 333 16.40 21.42 -22.69
CA MET A 333 15.64 21.00 -21.51
C MET A 333 16.56 20.32 -20.48
N HIS A 334 16.07 20.18 -19.26
CA HIS A 334 16.74 19.43 -18.20
C HIS A 334 16.08 18.07 -18.06
N ALA A 335 16.90 17.05 -17.85
CA ALA A 335 16.43 15.71 -17.55
C ALA A 335 17.09 15.19 -16.27
N ASP A 336 16.30 14.52 -15.46
CA ASP A 336 16.76 13.82 -14.28
C ASP A 336 17.09 12.37 -14.63
N ILE A 337 18.30 11.94 -14.28
CA ILE A 337 18.76 10.57 -14.45
C ILE A 337 18.46 9.80 -13.17
N ARG A 338 17.79 8.65 -13.29
CA ARG A 338 17.55 7.72 -12.19
C ARG A 338 18.09 6.34 -12.55
N VAL A 339 18.47 5.58 -11.52
CA VAL A 339 18.86 4.17 -11.64
C VAL A 339 18.09 3.43 -10.54
N HIS A 340 17.28 2.44 -10.94
CA HIS A 340 16.39 1.72 -10.03
C HIS A 340 15.54 2.68 -9.16
N ASP A 341 14.89 3.66 -9.82
CA ASP A 341 14.10 4.74 -9.20
C ASP A 341 14.87 5.70 -8.27
N LYS A 342 16.17 5.52 -8.09
CA LYS A 342 17.00 6.43 -7.29
C LYS A 342 17.52 7.57 -8.16
N PHE A 343 17.28 8.81 -7.74
CA PHE A 343 17.82 10.01 -8.37
C PHE A 343 19.37 9.99 -8.32
N VAL A 344 20.00 10.21 -9.48
CA VAL A 344 21.45 10.24 -9.63
C VAL A 344 21.95 11.63 -9.95
N ALA A 345 21.38 12.29 -10.95
CA ALA A 345 21.79 13.62 -11.36
C ALA A 345 20.74 14.31 -12.24
N SER A 346 20.67 15.64 -12.17
CA SER A 346 19.93 16.48 -13.10
C SER A 346 20.90 17.05 -14.13
N VAL A 347 20.62 16.84 -15.42
CA VAL A 347 21.52 17.18 -16.51
C VAL A 347 20.81 17.93 -17.63
N ARG A 348 21.52 18.82 -18.32
CA ARG A 348 20.97 19.55 -19.45
C ARG A 348 21.20 18.79 -20.75
N ILE A 349 20.16 18.68 -21.57
CA ILE A 349 20.21 18.06 -22.89
C ILE A 349 20.90 19.03 -23.87
N GLY A 350 21.98 18.56 -24.49
CA GLY A 350 22.79 19.35 -25.40
C GLY A 350 22.14 19.56 -26.77
N LYS A 351 22.70 20.49 -27.58
CA LYS A 351 22.16 20.90 -28.89
C LYS A 351 21.94 19.78 -29.94
N LYS A 352 22.49 18.58 -29.71
CA LYS A 352 22.29 17.41 -30.57
C LYS A 352 21.27 16.42 -30.01
N GLY A 353 20.51 16.79 -28.96
CA GLY A 353 19.66 15.88 -28.26
C GLY A 353 20.44 14.81 -27.46
N GLN A 354 21.63 15.18 -26.97
CA GLN A 354 22.53 14.25 -26.27
C GLN A 354 22.95 14.78 -24.93
N ILE A 355 22.92 13.89 -23.93
CA ILE A 355 23.49 14.09 -22.63
C ILE A 355 24.86 13.42 -22.59
N LYS A 356 25.89 14.20 -22.31
CA LYS A 356 27.28 13.72 -22.26
C LYS A 356 27.81 13.74 -20.85
N ILE A 357 28.06 12.55 -20.27
CA ILE A 357 28.55 12.36 -18.90
C ILE A 357 30.00 11.91 -18.95
N PRO A 358 30.97 12.74 -18.49
CA PRO A 358 32.39 12.37 -18.51
C PRO A 358 32.64 11.12 -17.64
N LYS A 359 33.36 10.12 -18.16
CA LYS A 359 33.67 8.86 -17.46
C LYS A 359 34.37 9.05 -16.11
N ARG A 360 35.08 10.16 -15.93
CA ARG A 360 35.76 10.49 -14.65
C ARG A 360 34.83 11.09 -13.59
N SER A 361 33.57 11.43 -13.94
CA SER A 361 32.59 11.97 -12.99
C SER A 361 32.06 10.90 -12.05
N ASP A 362 31.63 11.32 -10.86
CA ASP A 362 31.01 10.41 -9.89
C ASP A 362 29.72 9.81 -10.45
N THR A 363 28.95 10.61 -11.19
CA THR A 363 27.74 10.17 -11.89
C THR A 363 28.03 9.03 -12.87
N ALA A 364 29.07 9.13 -13.71
CA ALA A 364 29.42 8.08 -14.65
C ALA A 364 29.90 6.80 -13.92
N ARG A 365 30.69 6.96 -12.87
CA ARG A 365 31.15 5.83 -12.05
C ARG A 365 29.98 5.11 -11.37
N TYR A 366 29.00 5.86 -10.87
CA TYR A 366 27.80 5.31 -10.28
C TYR A 366 26.97 4.55 -11.33
N LEU A 367 26.69 5.17 -12.49
CA LEU A 367 25.98 4.53 -13.58
C LEU A 367 26.65 3.24 -14.05
N MET A 368 27.98 3.22 -14.22
CA MET A 368 28.72 2.03 -14.65
C MET A 368 28.78 0.91 -13.59
N ARG A 369 28.60 1.23 -12.32
CA ARG A 369 28.60 0.26 -11.22
C ARG A 369 27.22 -0.34 -10.94
N GLU A 370 26.18 0.48 -10.97
CA GLU A 370 24.84 0.11 -10.54
C GLU A 370 23.90 -0.29 -11.70
N SER A 371 24.24 0.06 -12.97
CA SER A 371 23.47 -0.38 -14.13
C SER A 371 24.18 -1.53 -14.85
N SER A 372 23.54 -2.69 -14.87
CA SER A 372 24.01 -3.85 -15.64
C SER A 372 23.48 -3.83 -17.08
N SER A 373 22.43 -3.07 -17.36
CA SER A 373 21.80 -2.91 -18.65
C SER A 373 21.29 -1.48 -18.89
N GLN A 374 20.96 -1.15 -20.15
CA GLN A 374 20.32 0.12 -20.50
C GLN A 374 18.98 0.31 -19.81
N ASN A 375 18.27 -0.77 -19.51
CA ASN A 375 16.94 -0.76 -18.89
C ASN A 375 16.97 -0.36 -17.41
N ASP A 376 18.15 -0.34 -16.79
CA ASP A 376 18.30 0.05 -15.39
C ASP A 376 18.35 1.58 -15.22
N ILE A 377 18.54 2.31 -16.32
CA ILE A 377 18.65 3.78 -16.36
C ILE A 377 17.34 4.35 -16.89
N GLN A 378 16.81 5.34 -16.19
CA GLN A 378 15.58 6.06 -16.56
C GLN A 378 15.88 7.55 -16.69
N LEU A 379 15.23 8.22 -17.64
CA LEU A 379 15.33 9.66 -17.85
C LEU A 379 13.95 10.30 -17.74
N PHE A 380 13.84 11.33 -16.91
CA PHE A 380 12.61 12.10 -16.74
C PHE A 380 12.83 13.55 -17.16
N LEU A 381 11.89 14.13 -17.92
CA LEU A 381 11.90 15.56 -18.15
C LEU A 381 11.61 16.31 -16.85
N LYS A 382 12.35 17.37 -16.59
CA LYS A 382 12.08 18.27 -15.49
C LYS A 382 11.25 19.44 -16.00
N ASP A 383 9.99 19.48 -15.63
CA ASP A 383 9.14 20.66 -15.81
C ASP A 383 9.60 21.79 -14.88
N PHE A 384 9.68 23.02 -15.44
CA PHE A 384 10.01 24.24 -14.69
C PHE A 384 8.76 24.92 -14.18
#